data_d4d55f77e39d0ad4e3b18445d025306c
#
_entry.id   d4d55f77e39d0ad4e3b18445d025306c
#
_cell.length_a   1.000
_cell.length_b   1.000
_cell.length_c   1.000
_cell.angle_alpha   90.00
_cell.angle_beta   90.00
_cell.angle_gamma   90.00
#
_symmetry.space_group_name_H-M   'P 1'
#
loop_
_entity.id
_entity.type
_entity.pdbx_description
1 polymer ?
#
loop_
_entity_poly.entity_id
_entity_poly.type
_entity_poly.pdbx_seq_one_letter_code
_entity_poly.pdbx_strand_id
1 'polypeptide(L)'
;MNAIRNRRFALKGLARYNWILPILGAGIGAGVGWAESIQISAPLLAYRTSAVRADTERMRRDDFHLIGSVVGALTLPALFLRHVGLFHGILGGAGLGGATSVLTFYGKRYSEDSLPDLPIPGTEQKVELK
;
A
#
# COMPACT_ATOMS: atom_id res chain seq x y z
N MET A 1 -26.21 0.39 -29.67
CA MET A 1 -25.34 -0.80 -29.46
C MET A 1 -23.83 -0.51 -29.39
N ASN A 2 -23.39 0.73 -29.26
CA ASN A 2 -21.94 1.11 -29.28
C ASN A 2 -21.28 1.28 -27.90
N ALA A 3 -22.02 1.27 -26.81
CA ALA A 3 -21.49 1.50 -25.47
C ALA A 3 -20.68 0.33 -24.89
N ILE A 4 -20.92 -0.90 -25.35
CA ILE A 4 -20.23 -2.11 -24.82
C ILE A 4 -18.84 -2.27 -25.43
N ARG A 5 -18.59 -1.77 -26.63
CA ARG A 5 -17.28 -1.84 -27.30
C ARG A 5 -16.24 -0.93 -26.65
N ASN A 6 -16.65 0.20 -26.08
CA ASN A 6 -15.77 1.15 -25.39
C ASN A 6 -15.29 0.65 -24.01
N ARG A 7 -16.03 -0.24 -23.35
CA ARG A 7 -15.63 -0.78 -22.04
C ARG A 7 -14.40 -1.71 -22.11
N ARG A 8 -14.21 -2.42 -23.22
CA ARG A 8 -13.03 -3.30 -23.39
C ARG A 8 -11.73 -2.50 -23.57
N PHE A 9 -11.81 -1.31 -24.11
CA PHE A 9 -10.65 -0.41 -24.26
C PHE A 9 -10.21 0.20 -22.92
N ALA A 10 -11.15 0.52 -22.03
CA ALA A 10 -10.87 1.13 -20.73
C ALA A 10 -10.10 0.19 -19.80
N LEU A 11 -10.46 -1.09 -19.72
CA LEU A 11 -9.78 -2.07 -18.86
C LEU A 11 -8.34 -2.34 -19.30
N LYS A 12 -8.10 -2.44 -20.61
CA LYS A 12 -6.74 -2.65 -21.16
C LYS A 12 -5.86 -1.42 -20.98
N GLY A 13 -6.44 -0.22 -21.11
CA GLY A 13 -5.76 1.04 -20.82
C GLY A 13 -5.43 1.17 -19.34
N LEU A 14 -6.38 0.91 -18.47
CA LEU A 14 -6.21 0.98 -17.02
C LEU A 14 -5.13 0.02 -16.51
N ALA A 15 -5.11 -1.22 -16.99
CA ALA A 15 -4.08 -2.18 -16.65
C ALA A 15 -2.69 -1.73 -17.15
N ARG A 16 -2.62 -1.07 -18.31
CA ARG A 16 -1.38 -0.58 -18.89
C ARG A 16 -0.82 0.64 -18.13
N TYR A 17 -1.66 1.57 -17.69
CA TYR A 17 -1.23 2.72 -16.91
C TYR A 17 -0.93 2.37 -15.45
N ASN A 18 -1.58 1.35 -14.91
CA ASN A 18 -1.43 0.97 -13.51
C ASN A 18 -0.03 0.44 -13.14
N TRP A 19 0.77 -0.04 -14.09
CA TRP A 19 2.16 -0.42 -13.79
C TRP A 19 3.17 0.71 -14.07
N ILE A 20 2.84 1.64 -14.97
CA ILE A 20 3.72 2.77 -15.30
C ILE A 20 3.77 3.77 -14.15
N LEU A 21 2.61 4.08 -13.54
CA LEU A 21 2.51 5.04 -12.44
C LEU A 21 3.35 4.66 -11.21
N PRO A 22 3.35 3.41 -10.70
CA PRO A 22 4.23 3.02 -9.60
C PRO A 22 5.72 3.13 -9.94
N ILE A 23 6.12 2.78 -11.15
CA ILE A 23 7.53 2.89 -11.57
C ILE A 23 7.97 4.35 -11.64
N LEU A 24 7.15 5.22 -12.23
CA LEU A 24 7.42 6.66 -12.27
C LEU A 24 7.44 7.24 -10.87
N GLY A 25 6.47 6.89 -10.02
CA GLY A 25 6.41 7.33 -8.63
C GLY A 25 7.63 6.89 -7.81
N ALA A 26 8.07 5.65 -7.97
CA ALA A 26 9.27 5.13 -7.33
C ALA A 26 10.53 5.85 -7.82
N GLY A 27 10.64 6.10 -9.14
CA GLY A 27 11.77 6.82 -9.71
C GLY A 27 11.87 8.26 -9.22
N ILE A 28 10.76 9.00 -9.24
CA ILE A 28 10.68 10.37 -8.73
C ILE A 28 10.96 10.39 -7.23
N GLY A 29 10.32 9.50 -6.45
CA GLY A 29 10.52 9.41 -5.01
C GLY A 29 11.96 9.09 -4.62
N ALA A 30 12.61 8.16 -5.32
CA ALA A 30 14.02 7.86 -5.13
C ALA A 30 14.92 9.04 -5.48
N GLY A 31 14.62 9.77 -6.55
CA GLY A 31 15.37 10.95 -6.95
C GLY A 31 15.28 12.08 -5.93
N VAL A 32 14.09 12.37 -5.42
CA VAL A 32 13.87 13.37 -4.38
C VAL A 32 14.56 12.94 -3.08
N GLY A 33 14.39 11.69 -2.66
CA GLY A 33 15.03 11.16 -1.44
C GLY A 33 16.55 11.20 -1.52
N TRP A 34 17.12 10.94 -2.70
CA TRP A 34 18.56 11.06 -2.91
C TRP A 34 19.03 12.52 -2.84
N ALA A 35 18.31 13.43 -3.51
CA ALA A 35 18.62 14.85 -3.46
C ALA A 35 18.55 15.44 -2.04
N GLU A 36 17.57 15.01 -1.24
CA GLU A 36 17.51 15.36 0.18
C GLU A 36 18.66 14.77 0.99
N SER A 37 19.05 13.52 0.73
CA SER A 37 20.11 12.84 1.49
C SER A 37 21.48 13.49 1.34
N ILE A 38 21.76 14.12 0.20
CA ILE A 38 23.02 14.84 -0.04
C ILE A 38 23.13 16.10 0.82
N GLN A 39 22.01 16.72 1.18
CA GLN A 39 21.96 17.98 1.94
C GLN A 39 21.94 17.75 3.46
N ILE A 40 21.76 16.52 3.90
CA ILE A 40 21.62 16.15 5.32
C ILE A 40 22.95 15.64 5.86
N SER A 41 23.34 16.08 7.07
CA SER A 41 24.52 15.57 7.74
C SER A 41 24.41 14.07 8.08
N ALA A 42 25.51 13.34 7.99
CA ALA A 42 25.55 11.90 8.22
C ALA A 42 24.88 11.43 9.55
N PRO A 43 25.07 12.11 10.69
CA PRO A 43 24.43 11.70 11.95
C PRO A 43 22.90 11.88 11.90
N LEU A 44 22.41 12.93 11.26
CA LEU A 44 20.97 13.16 11.11
C LEU A 44 20.33 12.15 10.16
N LEU A 45 21.04 11.76 9.11
CA LEU A 45 20.60 10.71 8.20
C LEU A 45 20.49 9.36 8.92
N ALA A 46 21.50 9.00 9.74
CA ALA A 46 21.50 7.77 10.55
C ALA A 46 20.32 7.77 11.55
N TYR A 47 20.05 8.89 12.20
CA TYR A 47 18.92 9.04 13.11
C TYR A 47 17.57 8.86 12.38
N ARG A 48 17.38 9.53 11.24
CA ARG A 48 16.16 9.37 10.42
C ARG A 48 15.97 7.94 9.95
N THR A 49 17.05 7.27 9.53
CA THR A 49 16.97 5.87 9.07
C THR A 49 16.59 4.92 10.20
N SER A 50 17.15 5.13 11.41
CA SER A 50 16.79 4.33 12.59
C SER A 50 15.33 4.57 13.02
N ALA A 51 14.87 5.81 13.00
CA ALA A 51 13.48 6.16 13.31
C ALA A 51 12.50 5.50 12.35
N VAL A 52 12.81 5.49 11.03
CA VAL A 52 11.96 4.81 10.03
C VAL A 52 11.92 3.29 10.25
N ARG A 53 13.05 2.69 10.64
CA ARG A 53 13.11 1.24 10.97
C ARG A 53 12.37 0.88 12.24
N ALA A 54 12.28 1.80 13.20
CA ALA A 54 11.58 1.58 14.46
C ALA A 54 10.06 1.80 14.36
N ASP A 55 9.58 2.36 13.24
CA ASP A 55 8.17 2.64 13.02
C ASP A 55 7.38 1.36 12.66
N THR A 56 6.82 0.74 13.69
CA THR A 56 6.03 -0.49 13.58
C THR A 56 4.79 -0.32 12.71
N GLU A 57 4.18 0.86 12.69
CA GLU A 57 3.01 1.14 11.83
C GLU A 57 3.39 1.13 10.35
N ARG A 58 4.54 1.71 10.04
CA ARG A 58 5.08 1.73 8.68
C ARG A 58 5.36 0.31 8.20
N MET A 59 5.97 -0.53 9.05
CA MET A 59 6.20 -1.94 8.75
C MET A 59 4.89 -2.69 8.49
N ARG A 60 3.89 -2.52 9.35
CA ARG A 60 2.57 -3.14 9.14
C ARG A 60 1.92 -2.71 7.84
N ARG A 61 1.95 -1.42 7.51
CA ARG A 61 1.41 -0.92 6.25
C ARG A 61 2.12 -1.52 5.04
N ASP A 62 3.45 -1.61 5.10
CA ASP A 62 4.27 -2.16 4.03
C ASP A 62 4.02 -3.67 3.86
N ASP A 63 3.80 -4.42 4.95
CA ASP A 63 3.38 -5.81 4.93
C ASP A 63 2.00 -5.98 4.26
N PHE A 64 1.03 -5.14 4.61
CA PHE A 64 -0.29 -5.15 3.96
C PHE A 64 -0.18 -4.87 2.46
N HIS A 65 0.63 -3.90 2.08
CA HIS A 65 0.88 -3.58 0.68
C HIS A 65 1.52 -4.77 -0.06
N LEU A 66 2.52 -5.41 0.54
CA LEU A 66 3.23 -6.53 -0.06
C LEU A 66 2.31 -7.75 -0.22
N ILE A 67 1.58 -8.12 0.80
CA ILE A 67 0.61 -9.23 0.76
C ILE A 67 -0.44 -8.96 -0.32
N GLY A 68 -1.02 -7.77 -0.34
CA GLY A 68 -2.01 -7.39 -1.35
C GLY A 68 -1.45 -7.39 -2.77
N SER A 69 -0.22 -6.96 -2.94
CA SER A 69 0.45 -6.99 -4.25
C SER A 69 0.64 -8.41 -4.75
N VAL A 70 1.08 -9.32 -3.89
CA VAL A 70 1.25 -10.75 -4.25
C VAL A 70 -0.08 -11.40 -4.58
N VAL A 71 -1.08 -11.21 -3.74
CA VAL A 71 -2.44 -11.75 -3.97
C VAL A 71 -3.02 -11.18 -5.27
N GLY A 72 -2.92 -9.89 -5.51
CA GLY A 72 -3.38 -9.25 -6.74
C GLY A 72 -2.64 -9.73 -7.98
N ALA A 73 -1.32 -9.91 -7.89
CA ALA A 73 -0.48 -10.42 -8.98
C ALA A 73 -0.86 -11.85 -9.40
N LEU A 74 -1.33 -12.66 -8.47
CA LEU A 74 -1.77 -14.03 -8.74
C LEU A 74 -3.23 -14.09 -9.21
N THR A 75 -4.11 -13.32 -8.58
CA THR A 75 -5.56 -13.37 -8.82
C THR A 75 -5.95 -12.78 -10.17
N LEU A 76 -5.37 -11.64 -10.56
CA LEU A 76 -5.74 -10.96 -11.81
C LEU A 76 -5.40 -11.79 -13.07
N PRO A 77 -4.19 -12.38 -13.21
CA PRO A 77 -3.95 -13.26 -14.35
C PRO A 77 -4.80 -14.54 -14.28
N ALA A 78 -5.04 -15.11 -13.09
CA ALA A 78 -5.86 -16.30 -12.97
C ALA A 78 -7.29 -16.10 -13.51
N LEU A 79 -7.88 -14.93 -13.26
CA LEU A 79 -9.26 -14.61 -13.69
C LEU A 79 -9.33 -14.04 -15.11
N PHE A 80 -8.33 -13.27 -15.53
CA PHE A 80 -8.39 -12.46 -16.76
C PHE A 80 -7.29 -12.73 -17.78
N LEU A 81 -6.62 -13.89 -17.72
CA LEU A 81 -5.48 -14.24 -18.59
C LEU A 81 -5.77 -14.02 -20.08
N ARG A 82 -6.98 -14.41 -20.53
CA ARG A 82 -7.40 -14.30 -21.92
C ARG A 82 -7.60 -12.85 -22.40
N HIS A 83 -7.82 -11.91 -21.48
CA HIS A 83 -8.19 -10.53 -21.83
C HIS A 83 -7.05 -9.52 -21.65
N VAL A 84 -6.17 -9.76 -20.69
CA VAL A 84 -5.14 -8.79 -20.27
C VAL A 84 -3.74 -9.29 -20.59
N GLY A 85 -3.57 -10.60 -20.79
CA GLY A 85 -2.27 -11.24 -20.95
C GLY A 85 -1.52 -11.38 -19.61
N LEU A 86 -0.60 -12.34 -19.56
CA LEU A 86 0.10 -12.75 -18.33
C LEU A 86 0.87 -11.58 -17.70
N PHE A 87 1.68 -10.90 -18.50
CA PHE A 87 2.58 -9.85 -18.01
C PHE A 87 1.84 -8.63 -17.45
N HIS A 88 0.84 -8.14 -18.19
CA HIS A 88 0.02 -7.02 -17.73
C HIS A 88 -0.91 -7.41 -16.57
N GLY A 89 -1.33 -8.67 -16.53
CA GLY A 89 -2.13 -9.21 -15.43
C GLY A 89 -1.34 -9.24 -14.12
N ILE A 90 -0.09 -9.71 -14.13
CA ILE A 90 0.77 -9.77 -12.95
C ILE A 90 1.09 -8.35 -12.45
N LEU A 91 1.60 -7.47 -13.32
CA LEU A 91 1.99 -6.12 -12.93
C LEU A 91 0.79 -5.25 -12.54
N GLY A 92 -0.29 -5.30 -13.34
CA GLY A 92 -1.53 -4.58 -13.02
C GLY A 92 -2.21 -5.12 -11.77
N GLY A 93 -2.15 -6.44 -11.56
CA GLY A 93 -2.65 -7.12 -10.37
C GLY A 93 -1.91 -6.73 -9.12
N ALA A 94 -0.58 -6.70 -9.16
CA ALA A 94 0.26 -6.26 -8.06
C ALA A 94 -0.07 -4.81 -7.65
N GLY A 95 -0.18 -3.91 -8.61
CA GLY A 95 -0.51 -2.50 -8.35
C GLY A 95 -1.89 -2.32 -7.72
N LEU A 96 -2.92 -2.98 -8.28
CA LEU A 96 -4.29 -2.90 -7.74
C LEU A 96 -4.41 -3.58 -6.38
N GLY A 97 -3.80 -4.75 -6.21
CA GLY A 97 -3.82 -5.49 -4.95
C GLY A 97 -3.11 -4.71 -3.84
N GLY A 98 -1.95 -4.13 -4.13
CA GLY A 98 -1.23 -3.28 -3.19
C GLY A 98 -2.03 -2.02 -2.79
N ALA A 99 -2.63 -1.32 -3.77
CA ALA A 99 -3.44 -0.14 -3.50
C ALA A 99 -4.67 -0.46 -2.64
N THR A 100 -5.40 -1.53 -2.97
CA THR A 100 -6.58 -1.98 -2.18
C THR A 100 -6.21 -2.37 -0.76
N SER A 101 -5.08 -3.04 -0.55
CA SER A 101 -4.61 -3.42 0.78
C SER A 101 -4.25 -2.21 1.64
N VAL A 102 -3.57 -1.21 1.08
CA VAL A 102 -3.27 0.04 1.78
C VAL A 102 -4.55 0.78 2.15
N LEU A 103 -5.51 0.86 1.23
CA LEU A 103 -6.83 1.46 1.53
C LEU A 103 -7.57 0.70 2.63
N THR A 104 -7.50 -0.63 2.63
CA THR A 104 -8.09 -1.47 3.68
C THR A 104 -7.43 -1.22 5.03
N PHE A 105 -6.10 -1.09 5.06
CA PHE A 105 -5.34 -0.76 6.27
C PHE A 105 -5.80 0.57 6.87
N TYR A 106 -5.88 1.62 6.06
CA TYR A 106 -6.35 2.93 6.54
C TYR A 106 -7.83 2.93 6.91
N GLY A 107 -8.67 2.22 6.16
CA GLY A 107 -10.09 2.09 6.47
C GLY A 107 -10.33 1.39 7.81
N LYS A 108 -9.57 0.31 8.08
CA LYS A 108 -9.63 -0.39 9.36
C LYS A 108 -9.19 0.50 10.52
N ARG A 109 -8.08 1.22 10.37
CA ARG A 109 -7.59 2.15 11.37
C ARG A 109 -8.61 3.25 11.66
N TYR A 110 -9.19 3.86 10.63
CA TYR A 110 -10.22 4.88 10.80
C TYR A 110 -11.45 4.36 11.55
N SER A 111 -11.82 3.09 11.34
CA SER A 111 -12.90 2.44 12.07
C SER A 111 -12.53 2.16 13.52
N GLU A 112 -11.29 1.75 13.81
CA GLU A 112 -10.80 1.49 15.17
C GLU A 112 -10.70 2.81 15.97
N ASP A 113 -10.18 3.88 15.40
CA ASP A 113 -10.11 5.21 16.03
C ASP A 113 -11.51 5.82 16.27
N SER A 114 -12.53 5.36 15.56
CA SER A 114 -13.91 5.83 15.69
C SER A 114 -14.72 5.06 16.75
N LEU A 115 -14.19 3.95 17.27
CA LEU A 115 -14.82 3.20 18.34
C LEU A 115 -14.54 3.92 19.67
N PRO A 116 -15.57 4.22 20.48
CA PRO A 116 -15.34 4.74 21.82
C PRO A 116 -14.53 3.72 22.63
N ASP A 117 -13.54 4.22 23.38
CA ASP A 117 -12.76 3.40 24.32
C ASP A 117 -13.73 2.70 25.28
N LEU A 118 -14.08 1.47 24.96
CA LEU A 118 -14.84 0.64 25.89
C LEU A 118 -13.89 0.29 27.04
N PRO A 119 -14.27 0.61 28.31
CA PRO A 119 -13.46 0.26 29.45
C PRO A 119 -13.26 -1.25 29.46
N ILE A 120 -11.99 -1.67 29.41
CA ILE A 120 -11.63 -3.10 29.46
C ILE A 120 -12.04 -3.61 30.83
N PRO A 121 -12.99 -4.58 30.92
CA PRO A 121 -13.40 -5.11 32.20
C PRO A 121 -12.19 -5.73 32.90
N GLY A 122 -11.79 -5.18 34.07
CA GLY A 122 -10.69 -5.70 34.87
C GLY A 122 -9.46 -4.81 35.03
N THR A 123 -9.35 -3.65 34.35
CA THR A 123 -8.23 -2.72 34.54
C THR A 123 -8.39 -1.74 35.71
N GLU A 124 -9.59 -1.63 36.28
CA GLU A 124 -9.87 -0.69 37.41
C GLU A 124 -9.30 -1.10 38.75
N GLN A 125 -8.82 -2.35 38.93
CA GLN A 125 -8.38 -2.83 40.24
C GLN A 125 -6.92 -2.55 40.61
N LYS A 126 -6.13 -1.83 39.80
CA LYS A 126 -4.69 -1.63 40.07
C LYS A 126 -4.26 -0.23 40.50
N VAL A 127 -5.18 0.72 40.65
CA VAL A 127 -4.82 2.09 41.02
C VAL A 127 -5.05 2.44 42.50
N GLU A 128 -5.70 1.60 43.29
CA GLU A 128 -6.01 1.92 44.69
C GLU A 128 -5.10 1.28 45.77
N LEU A 129 -3.88 0.85 45.39
CA LEU A 129 -2.93 0.34 46.40
C LEU A 129 -1.60 1.11 46.31
N LYS A 130 -1.66 2.43 46.63
CA LYS A 130 -0.50 3.16 47.11
C LYS A 130 -0.88 4.38 47.95
#